data_7ff36759879ca911f488176116684759
#
_entry.id   7ff36759879ca911f488176116684759
#
_cell.length_a   1.000
_cell.length_b   1.000
_cell.length_c   1.000
_cell.angle_alpha   90.00
_cell.angle_beta   90.00
_cell.angle_gamma   90.00
#
_symmetry.space_group_name_H-M   'P 1'
#
loop_
_entity.id
_entity.type
_entity.pdbx_description
1 polymer ?
#
loop_
_entity_poly.entity_id
_entity_poly.type
_entity_poly.pdbx_seq_one_letter_code
_entity_poly.pdbx_strand_id
1 'polypeptide(L)'
;MRTKIVCDSTMTGITALLRPLYVAILLLMSSGFDAVADHGPQTWQAAKQSVLLVEPTWPGYARPGFGAPPGVAPAGTGIVYPLRAGIGSYILTAAHVVAKAVNIEVVDAAGSRYRARVHGIDHSRDVAVLHVDQVFPPITLADGDPATGSHVCALVNAFGIGISFTCGVVSATGRSNVGFNEKEDFVQTDAAVNPGASGGALVRADGQLIGMIDGIFTKEADIDAGVNFAVSLPMIEQSLDAMRVDGVQF
;
A
#
# COMPACT_ATOMS: atom_id res chain seq x y z
N MET A 1 5.47 -7.61 -91.77
CA MET A 1 4.25 -7.23 -91.08
C MET A 1 4.60 -7.24 -89.63
N ARG A 2 4.86 -6.05 -88.97
CA ARG A 2 5.28 -5.94 -87.60
C ARG A 2 4.09 -5.35 -86.82
N THR A 3 3.48 -6.12 -85.95
CA THR A 3 2.37 -5.69 -85.04
C THR A 3 3.01 -5.02 -83.85
N LYS A 4 2.72 -3.73 -83.64
CA LYS A 4 3.07 -2.98 -82.42
C LYS A 4 2.01 -3.27 -81.34
N ILE A 5 2.42 -3.79 -80.19
CA ILE A 5 1.59 -3.88 -78.98
C ILE A 5 1.71 -2.53 -78.34
N VAL A 6 0.59 -1.82 -78.18
CA VAL A 6 0.47 -0.61 -77.43
C VAL A 6 0.18 -1.04 -75.97
N CYS A 7 1.09 -0.74 -75.06
CA CYS A 7 0.94 -0.99 -73.68
C CYS A 7 0.20 0.22 -73.10
N ASP A 8 -1.00 0.00 -72.56
CA ASP A 8 -1.90 1.02 -72.03
C ASP A 8 -1.47 1.43 -70.62
N SER A 9 -1.28 2.72 -70.38
CA SER A 9 -0.67 3.34 -69.18
C SER A 9 -1.70 3.77 -68.14
N THR A 10 -2.68 2.94 -67.83
CA THR A 10 -3.78 3.32 -66.89
C THR A 10 -3.66 2.76 -65.48
N MET A 11 -2.56 2.11 -65.11
CA MET A 11 -2.38 1.54 -63.75
C MET A 11 -1.64 2.43 -62.72
N THR A 12 -1.20 3.62 -63.09
CA THR A 12 -0.38 4.47 -62.20
C THR A 12 -1.18 5.40 -61.29
N GLY A 13 -2.51 5.55 -61.47
CA GLY A 13 -3.32 6.49 -60.73
C GLY A 13 -3.83 5.98 -59.37
N ILE A 14 -4.09 4.69 -59.22
CA ILE A 14 -4.73 4.11 -58.05
C ILE A 14 -3.73 3.88 -56.89
N THR A 15 -2.48 3.56 -57.19
CA THR A 15 -1.44 3.33 -56.18
C THR A 15 -0.91 4.60 -55.54
N ALA A 16 -1.06 5.77 -56.20
CA ALA A 16 -0.63 7.06 -55.66
C ALA A 16 -1.60 7.62 -54.57
N LEU A 17 -2.91 7.32 -54.69
CA LEU A 17 -3.92 7.75 -53.75
C LEU A 17 -4.01 6.85 -52.48
N LEU A 18 -3.59 5.59 -52.56
CA LEU A 18 -3.62 4.67 -51.42
C LEU A 18 -2.43 4.84 -50.46
N ARG A 19 -1.29 5.37 -50.95
CA ARG A 19 -0.11 5.60 -50.08
C ARG A 19 -0.34 6.57 -48.91
N PRO A 20 -0.97 7.76 -49.11
CA PRO A 20 -1.22 8.64 -47.95
C PRO A 20 -2.27 8.08 -47.00
N LEU A 21 -3.24 7.30 -47.48
CA LEU A 21 -4.25 6.67 -46.62
C LEU A 21 -3.64 5.56 -45.75
N TYR A 22 -2.73 4.75 -46.27
CA TYR A 22 -2.01 3.72 -45.52
C TYR A 22 -1.09 4.31 -44.46
N VAL A 23 -0.38 5.40 -44.76
CA VAL A 23 0.45 6.12 -43.79
C VAL A 23 -0.39 6.78 -42.71
N ALA A 24 -1.55 7.35 -43.04
CA ALA A 24 -2.47 7.94 -42.08
C ALA A 24 -3.09 6.87 -41.16
N ILE A 25 -3.43 5.68 -41.68
CA ILE A 25 -3.95 4.57 -40.88
C ILE A 25 -2.85 3.99 -39.96
N LEU A 26 -1.60 3.88 -40.42
CA LEU A 26 -0.47 3.45 -39.58
C LEU A 26 -0.18 4.48 -38.45
N LEU A 27 -0.26 5.77 -38.75
CA LEU A 27 -0.08 6.83 -37.74
C LEU A 27 -1.23 6.89 -36.75
N LEU A 28 -2.46 6.59 -37.15
CA LEU A 28 -3.60 6.48 -36.26
C LEU A 28 -3.57 5.21 -35.37
N MET A 29 -2.95 4.13 -35.86
CA MET A 29 -2.74 2.92 -35.04
C MET A 29 -1.58 3.03 -34.07
N SER A 30 -0.62 3.93 -34.29
CA SER A 30 0.50 4.15 -33.37
C SER A 30 0.18 5.08 -32.20
N SER A 31 -0.96 5.78 -32.20
CA SER A 31 -1.40 6.66 -31.12
C SER A 31 -2.33 6.00 -30.09
N GLY A 32 -2.56 4.71 -30.16
CA GLY A 32 -3.54 4.00 -29.33
C GLY A 32 -2.99 2.89 -28.42
N PHE A 33 -1.69 2.70 -28.35
CA PHE A 33 -1.08 1.91 -27.29
C PHE A 33 -0.38 2.87 -26.30
N ASP A 34 -1.17 3.62 -25.55
CA ASP A 34 -0.71 3.97 -24.23
C ASP A 34 -0.52 2.62 -23.53
N ALA A 35 0.75 2.22 -23.40
CA ALA A 35 1.14 1.12 -22.56
C ALA A 35 0.38 1.28 -21.25
N VAL A 36 -0.19 0.21 -20.71
CA VAL A 36 -0.73 0.14 -19.36
C VAL A 36 0.21 0.97 -18.51
N ALA A 37 -0.25 2.14 -18.07
CA ALA A 37 0.61 3.10 -17.41
C ALA A 37 1.23 2.36 -16.24
N ASP A 38 2.55 2.26 -16.23
CA ASP A 38 3.30 1.79 -15.08
C ASP A 38 3.12 2.83 -13.97
N HIS A 39 2.02 2.70 -13.21
CA HIS A 39 1.71 3.62 -12.13
C HIS A 39 2.50 3.33 -10.86
N GLY A 40 3.31 2.25 -10.84
CA GLY A 40 4.14 1.92 -9.68
C GLY A 40 5.01 3.09 -9.20
N PRO A 41 5.79 3.75 -10.06
CA PRO A 41 6.59 4.91 -9.68
C PRO A 41 5.75 6.09 -9.15
N GLN A 42 4.60 6.37 -9.74
CA GLN A 42 3.71 7.46 -9.31
C GLN A 42 3.08 7.13 -7.95
N THR A 43 2.56 5.91 -7.79
CA THR A 43 2.01 5.42 -6.52
C THR A 43 3.04 5.51 -5.39
N TRP A 44 4.27 5.03 -5.65
CA TRP A 44 5.38 5.14 -4.73
C TRP A 44 5.67 6.59 -4.32
N GLN A 45 5.79 7.49 -5.29
CA GLN A 45 6.08 8.90 -5.01
C GLN A 45 4.97 9.58 -4.19
N ALA A 46 3.71 9.22 -4.42
CA ALA A 46 2.56 9.77 -3.72
C ALA A 46 2.50 9.35 -2.24
N ALA A 47 2.87 8.10 -1.91
CA ALA A 47 2.66 7.53 -0.58
C ALA A 47 3.92 7.40 0.28
N LYS A 48 5.13 7.31 -0.30
CA LYS A 48 6.36 6.93 0.40
C LYS A 48 6.74 7.82 1.59
N GLN A 49 6.41 9.12 1.56
CA GLN A 49 6.75 10.07 2.63
C GLN A 49 5.80 9.95 3.84
N SER A 50 4.67 9.28 3.65
CA SER A 50 3.67 9.06 4.69
C SER A 50 3.79 7.68 5.34
N VAL A 51 4.81 6.88 4.98
CA VAL A 51 5.05 5.55 5.54
C VAL A 51 6.41 5.53 6.23
N LEU A 52 6.40 5.10 7.48
CA LEU A 52 7.55 5.10 8.38
C LEU A 52 7.82 3.68 8.88
N LEU A 53 9.06 3.41 9.28
CA LEU A 53 9.35 2.21 10.04
C LEU A 53 8.91 2.42 11.49
N VAL A 54 8.35 1.40 12.12
CA VAL A 54 8.04 1.37 13.55
C VAL A 54 8.98 0.35 14.19
N GLU A 55 9.82 0.81 15.10
CA GLU A 55 10.79 0.00 15.81
C GLU A 55 10.49 -0.03 17.32
N PRO A 56 9.68 -1.00 17.77
CA PRO A 56 9.42 -1.18 19.19
C PRO A 56 10.59 -1.89 19.87
N THR A 57 10.91 -1.51 21.12
CA THR A 57 11.79 -2.27 22.01
C THR A 57 10.92 -3.03 22.98
N TRP A 58 11.06 -4.38 23.01
CA TRP A 58 10.34 -5.21 23.96
C TRP A 58 11.27 -5.66 25.10
N PRO A 59 10.73 -5.95 26.30
CA PRO A 59 11.55 -6.47 27.40
C PRO A 59 12.31 -7.72 26.99
N GLY A 60 13.63 -7.70 27.21
CA GLY A 60 14.53 -8.81 26.85
C GLY A 60 15.09 -8.76 25.42
N TYR A 61 14.64 -7.83 24.58
CA TYR A 61 15.10 -7.72 23.19
C TYR A 61 15.42 -6.28 22.82
N ALA A 62 16.69 -6.02 22.54
CA ALA A 62 17.17 -4.67 22.26
C ALA A 62 16.90 -4.21 20.82
N ARG A 63 16.64 -5.13 19.87
CA ARG A 63 16.37 -4.84 18.47
C ARG A 63 15.38 -5.83 17.88
N PRO A 64 14.19 -5.37 17.44
CA PRO A 64 13.31 -6.13 16.57
C PRO A 64 13.90 -6.18 15.15
N GLY A 65 13.57 -7.19 14.37
CA GLY A 65 13.96 -7.23 12.96
C GLY A 65 14.23 -8.64 12.44
N PHE A 66 14.80 -8.69 11.25
CA PHE A 66 15.15 -9.91 10.55
C PHE A 66 16.07 -10.79 11.42
N GLY A 67 15.67 -12.06 11.65
CA GLY A 67 16.40 -13.00 12.49
C GLY A 67 16.02 -12.96 13.97
N ALA A 68 15.05 -12.14 14.39
CA ALA A 68 14.49 -12.25 15.73
C ALA A 68 13.78 -13.61 15.88
N PRO A 69 13.89 -14.27 17.07
CA PRO A 69 13.17 -15.51 17.32
C PRO A 69 11.64 -15.33 17.15
N PRO A 70 10.90 -16.39 16.78
CA PRO A 70 9.44 -16.34 16.72
C PRO A 70 8.82 -15.79 18.01
N GLY A 71 7.84 -14.89 17.89
CA GLY A 71 7.17 -14.27 19.03
C GLY A 71 7.92 -13.10 19.68
N VAL A 72 9.08 -12.73 19.14
CA VAL A 72 9.81 -11.51 19.54
C VAL A 72 9.34 -10.34 18.66
N ALA A 73 9.30 -9.13 19.24
CA ALA A 73 8.81 -7.92 18.61
C ALA A 73 9.29 -7.76 17.17
N PRO A 74 8.45 -7.93 16.17
CA PRO A 74 8.82 -7.61 14.83
C PRO A 74 9.04 -6.10 14.71
N ALA A 75 9.98 -5.68 13.87
CA ALA A 75 9.88 -4.35 13.30
C ALA A 75 8.49 -4.24 12.64
N GLY A 76 7.85 -3.09 12.79
CA GLY A 76 6.55 -2.83 12.16
C GLY A 76 6.67 -1.72 11.12
N THR A 77 5.54 -1.39 10.57
CA THR A 77 5.34 -0.25 9.67
C THR A 77 4.33 0.70 10.30
N GLY A 78 4.37 1.97 9.94
CA GLY A 78 3.40 2.96 10.38
C GLY A 78 3.01 3.90 9.25
N ILE A 79 1.80 4.42 9.32
CA ILE A 79 1.19 5.31 8.34
C ILE A 79 0.91 6.65 8.99
N VAL A 80 1.45 7.74 8.46
CA VAL A 80 1.10 9.09 8.92
C VAL A 80 -0.36 9.37 8.54
N TYR A 81 -1.23 9.39 9.54
CA TYR A 81 -2.67 9.51 9.33
C TYR A 81 -3.14 10.96 9.55
N PRO A 82 -4.12 11.46 8.76
CA PRO A 82 -4.53 12.88 8.80
C PRO A 82 -5.41 13.25 10.02
N LEU A 83 -4.94 12.95 11.23
CA LEU A 83 -5.56 13.43 12.46
C LEU A 83 -5.11 14.84 12.79
N ARG A 84 -5.99 15.66 13.34
CA ARG A 84 -5.76 17.09 13.59
C ARG A 84 -5.87 17.42 15.08
N ALA A 85 -4.94 16.96 15.88
CA ALA A 85 -4.89 17.39 17.27
C ALA A 85 -3.45 17.73 17.68
N GLY A 86 -3.19 19.00 17.95
CA GLY A 86 -1.91 19.45 18.49
C GLY A 86 -0.79 19.63 17.46
N ILE A 87 0.44 19.58 17.95
CA ILE A 87 1.67 19.69 17.17
C ILE A 87 2.21 18.27 16.94
N GLY A 88 2.80 18.03 15.77
CA GLY A 88 3.41 16.75 15.44
C GLY A 88 2.57 15.92 14.47
N SER A 89 2.79 14.62 14.45
CA SER A 89 2.09 13.67 13.58
C SER A 89 1.52 12.51 14.36
N TYR A 90 0.38 12.03 13.89
CA TYR A 90 -0.24 10.78 14.33
C TYR A 90 0.08 9.68 13.32
N ILE A 91 0.46 8.52 13.85
CA ILE A 91 0.91 7.39 13.04
C ILE A 91 0.07 6.19 13.42
N LEU A 92 -0.65 5.63 12.44
CA LEU A 92 -1.33 4.34 12.60
C LEU A 92 -0.30 3.22 12.49
N THR A 93 -0.47 2.20 13.31
CA THR A 93 0.24 0.91 13.21
C THR A 93 -0.65 -0.19 13.79
N ALA A 94 -0.28 -1.45 13.61
CA ALA A 94 -0.98 -2.55 14.24
C ALA A 94 -0.72 -2.55 15.77
N ALA A 95 -1.78 -2.81 16.56
CA ALA A 95 -1.68 -2.80 18.02
C ALA A 95 -0.69 -3.86 18.54
N HIS A 96 -0.67 -5.05 17.93
CA HIS A 96 0.25 -6.12 18.32
C HIS A 96 1.73 -5.73 18.17
N VAL A 97 2.07 -4.81 17.26
CA VAL A 97 3.45 -4.32 17.07
C VAL A 97 3.94 -3.57 18.30
N VAL A 98 3.05 -2.83 18.98
CA VAL A 98 3.43 -1.92 20.07
C VAL A 98 2.93 -2.32 21.45
N ALA A 99 2.04 -3.31 21.55
CA ALA A 99 1.34 -3.68 22.78
C ALA A 99 2.26 -4.02 23.97
N LYS A 100 3.46 -4.55 23.72
CA LYS A 100 4.45 -4.91 24.74
C LYS A 100 5.69 -4.02 24.73
N ALA A 101 5.67 -2.96 23.91
CA ALA A 101 6.84 -2.10 23.76
C ALA A 101 7.09 -1.25 25.01
N VAL A 102 8.35 -1.22 25.47
CA VAL A 102 8.81 -0.31 26.53
C VAL A 102 9.38 0.98 25.96
N ASN A 103 9.76 0.98 24.70
CA ASN A 103 10.14 2.16 23.92
C ASN A 103 9.71 1.94 22.46
N ILE A 104 9.33 3.01 21.79
CA ILE A 104 8.93 3.00 20.39
C ILE A 104 9.67 4.13 19.70
N GLU A 105 10.35 3.81 18.62
CA GLU A 105 10.92 4.77 17.69
C GLU A 105 10.26 4.61 16.32
N VAL A 106 10.01 5.72 15.64
CA VAL A 106 9.71 5.73 14.21
C VAL A 106 10.92 6.21 13.45
N VAL A 107 11.15 5.62 12.27
CA VAL A 107 12.31 5.94 11.45
C VAL A 107 11.83 6.37 10.07
N ASP A 108 12.30 7.53 9.62
CA ASP A 108 11.97 8.05 8.30
C ASP A 108 12.85 7.46 7.18
N ALA A 109 12.55 7.81 5.94
CA ALA A 109 13.30 7.35 4.78
C ALA A 109 14.79 7.81 4.75
N ALA A 110 15.13 8.83 5.54
CA ALA A 110 16.51 9.31 5.70
C ALA A 110 17.26 8.55 6.81
N GLY A 111 16.58 7.67 7.55
CA GLY A 111 17.13 6.95 8.70
C GLY A 111 17.11 7.74 10.00
N SER A 112 16.47 8.92 10.04
CA SER A 112 16.31 9.71 11.26
C SER A 112 15.31 9.08 12.19
N ARG A 113 15.62 9.05 13.49
CA ARG A 113 14.85 8.37 14.51
C ARG A 113 14.10 9.37 15.38
N TYR A 114 12.84 9.09 15.65
CA TYR A 114 11.97 9.94 16.45
C TYR A 114 11.26 9.09 17.50
N ARG A 115 11.30 9.53 18.74
CA ARG A 115 10.59 8.84 19.82
C ARG A 115 9.09 8.98 19.62
N ALA A 116 8.38 7.86 19.65
CA ALA A 116 6.94 7.79 19.56
C ALA A 116 6.32 7.40 20.92
N ARG A 117 5.10 7.86 21.17
CA ARG A 117 4.28 7.48 22.33
C ARG A 117 2.99 6.86 21.83
N VAL A 118 2.53 5.81 22.47
CA VAL A 118 1.18 5.30 22.21
C VAL A 118 0.19 6.37 22.66
N HIS A 119 -0.63 6.83 21.73
CA HIS A 119 -1.66 7.83 21.96
C HIS A 119 -3.02 7.18 22.19
N GLY A 120 -3.33 6.11 21.46
CA GLY A 120 -4.52 5.30 21.63
C GLY A 120 -4.28 3.89 21.08
N ILE A 121 -5.05 2.92 21.60
CA ILE A 121 -4.95 1.53 21.18
C ILE A 121 -6.32 0.87 21.23
N ASP A 122 -6.68 0.13 20.18
CA ASP A 122 -7.85 -0.73 20.09
C ASP A 122 -7.40 -2.17 19.80
N HIS A 123 -7.37 -2.98 20.85
CA HIS A 123 -6.97 -4.38 20.73
C HIS A 123 -7.99 -5.23 19.98
N SER A 124 -9.26 -4.81 19.97
CA SER A 124 -10.33 -5.60 19.34
C SER A 124 -10.25 -5.59 17.81
N ARG A 125 -9.64 -4.54 17.24
CA ARG A 125 -9.45 -4.33 15.79
C ARG A 125 -7.98 -4.32 15.37
N ASP A 126 -7.07 -4.53 16.33
CA ASP A 126 -5.62 -4.48 16.15
C ASP A 126 -5.10 -3.15 15.59
N VAL A 127 -5.63 -2.03 16.05
CA VAL A 127 -5.24 -0.68 15.62
C VAL A 127 -4.61 0.07 16.79
N ALA A 128 -3.45 0.70 16.53
CA ALA A 128 -2.83 1.64 17.47
C ALA A 128 -2.54 2.98 16.79
N VAL A 129 -2.64 4.05 17.55
CA VAL A 129 -2.25 5.40 17.15
C VAL A 129 -1.04 5.81 17.98
N LEU A 130 0.04 6.13 17.30
CA LEU A 130 1.22 6.73 17.92
C LEU A 130 1.22 8.23 17.68
N HIS A 131 1.87 8.96 18.59
CA HIS A 131 2.16 10.38 18.42
C HIS A 131 3.67 10.61 18.43
N VAL A 132 4.13 11.46 17.51
CA VAL A 132 5.50 12.00 17.45
C VAL A 132 5.46 13.51 17.34
N ASP A 133 6.45 14.18 17.92
CA ASP A 133 6.53 15.65 17.89
C ASP A 133 6.98 16.19 16.50
N GLN A 134 7.57 15.33 15.66
CA GLN A 134 7.95 15.65 14.29
C GLN A 134 6.72 15.68 13.37
N VAL A 135 6.69 16.65 12.46
CA VAL A 135 5.66 16.77 11.42
C VAL A 135 6.08 16.02 10.16
N PHE A 136 5.24 15.09 9.72
CA PHE A 136 5.36 14.35 8.47
C PHE A 136 4.14 14.59 7.58
N PRO A 137 4.26 14.48 6.26
CA PRO A 137 3.11 14.59 5.36
C PRO A 137 2.13 13.43 5.60
N PRO A 138 0.85 13.71 5.88
CA PRO A 138 -0.14 12.66 6.06
C PRO A 138 -0.47 11.98 4.72
N ILE A 139 -0.86 10.71 4.80
CA ILE A 139 -1.36 9.97 3.65
C ILE A 139 -2.73 10.51 3.21
N THR A 140 -2.99 10.49 1.91
CA THR A 140 -4.33 10.79 1.38
C THR A 140 -5.22 9.56 1.54
N LEU A 141 -6.43 9.73 2.04
CA LEU A 141 -7.40 8.65 2.19
C LEU A 141 -8.19 8.47 0.89
N ALA A 142 -8.51 7.23 0.55
CA ALA A 142 -9.36 6.92 -0.59
C ALA A 142 -10.83 7.22 -0.28
N ASP A 143 -11.57 7.64 -1.30
CA ASP A 143 -13.02 7.74 -1.22
C ASP A 143 -13.64 6.39 -1.56
N GLY A 144 -14.46 5.84 -0.66
CA GLY A 144 -15.20 4.60 -0.83
C GLY A 144 -14.36 3.32 -0.86
N ASP A 145 -15.05 2.20 -0.90
CA ASP A 145 -14.43 0.88 -0.86
C ASP A 145 -13.73 0.53 -2.17
N PRO A 146 -12.60 -0.20 -2.10
CA PRO A 146 -11.91 -0.66 -3.29
C PRO A 146 -12.74 -1.77 -3.99
N ALA A 147 -12.77 -1.75 -5.33
CA ALA A 147 -13.40 -2.82 -6.09
C ALA A 147 -12.50 -4.06 -6.16
N THR A 148 -13.08 -5.26 -6.04
CA THR A 148 -12.36 -6.52 -6.29
C THR A 148 -11.78 -6.52 -7.71
N GLY A 149 -10.51 -6.93 -7.85
CA GLY A 149 -9.74 -6.90 -9.09
C GLY A 149 -9.04 -5.57 -9.37
N SER A 150 -9.29 -4.49 -8.58
CA SER A 150 -8.54 -3.25 -8.75
C SER A 150 -7.09 -3.41 -8.29
N HIS A 151 -6.18 -2.73 -8.99
CA HIS A 151 -4.76 -2.72 -8.68
C HIS A 151 -4.49 -1.99 -7.36
N VAL A 152 -3.67 -2.59 -6.52
CA VAL A 152 -3.25 -2.03 -5.23
C VAL A 152 -1.78 -2.30 -4.98
N CYS A 153 -1.17 -1.48 -4.13
CA CYS A 153 0.22 -1.68 -3.72
C CYS A 153 0.35 -1.55 -2.20
N ALA A 154 1.24 -2.33 -1.63
CA ALA A 154 1.61 -2.28 -0.22
C ALA A 154 2.96 -1.58 -0.05
N LEU A 155 3.03 -0.61 0.88
CA LEU A 155 4.26 0.01 1.35
C LEU A 155 4.50 -0.50 2.77
N VAL A 156 5.53 -1.33 2.93
CA VAL A 156 5.74 -2.11 4.15
C VAL A 156 7.22 -2.26 4.49
N ASN A 157 7.53 -2.40 5.78
CA ASN A 157 8.87 -2.70 6.28
C ASN A 157 9.05 -4.21 6.47
N ALA A 158 8.94 -4.98 5.38
CA ALA A 158 9.09 -6.42 5.44
C ALA A 158 10.48 -6.81 6.00
N PHE A 159 10.50 -7.71 6.97
CA PHE A 159 11.71 -8.22 7.66
C PHE A 159 12.56 -7.14 8.35
N GLY A 160 12.08 -5.93 8.52
CA GLY A 160 12.85 -4.86 9.16
C GLY A 160 14.02 -4.33 8.33
N ILE A 161 14.02 -4.52 7.02
CA ILE A 161 15.12 -4.13 6.12
C ILE A 161 14.89 -2.80 5.38
N GLY A 162 13.82 -2.09 5.74
CA GLY A 162 13.42 -0.83 5.11
C GLY A 162 12.11 -0.93 4.34
N ILE A 163 11.57 0.22 3.90
CA ILE A 163 10.28 0.25 3.19
C ILE A 163 10.43 -0.39 1.81
N SER A 164 9.68 -1.46 1.62
CA SER A 164 9.50 -2.17 0.34
C SER A 164 8.16 -1.79 -0.29
N PHE A 165 8.09 -1.90 -1.60
CA PHE A 165 6.90 -1.62 -2.41
C PHE A 165 6.55 -2.86 -3.22
N THR A 166 5.37 -3.43 -2.97
CA THR A 166 4.86 -4.62 -3.65
C THR A 166 3.46 -4.36 -4.15
N CYS A 167 3.09 -4.89 -5.30
CA CYS A 167 1.79 -4.65 -5.89
C CYS A 167 1.07 -5.95 -6.22
N GLY A 168 -0.24 -5.86 -6.27
CA GLY A 168 -1.17 -6.92 -6.59
C GLY A 168 -2.55 -6.35 -6.87
N VAL A 169 -3.57 -7.11 -6.54
CA VAL A 169 -4.97 -6.70 -6.69
C VAL A 169 -5.76 -6.86 -5.38
N VAL A 170 -6.89 -6.20 -5.31
CA VAL A 170 -7.90 -6.50 -4.30
C VAL A 170 -8.52 -7.86 -4.63
N SER A 171 -8.24 -8.88 -3.83
CA SER A 171 -8.79 -10.23 -4.01
C SER A 171 -10.23 -10.33 -3.51
N ALA A 172 -10.56 -9.59 -2.44
CA ALA A 172 -11.91 -9.48 -1.86
C ALA A 172 -12.00 -8.31 -0.88
N THR A 173 -13.23 -7.90 -0.56
CA THR A 173 -13.54 -6.91 0.50
C THR A 173 -14.52 -7.52 1.51
N GLY A 174 -14.66 -6.89 2.67
CA GLY A 174 -15.61 -7.31 3.70
C GLY A 174 -15.29 -8.68 4.31
N ARG A 175 -14.01 -9.07 4.35
CA ARG A 175 -13.61 -10.34 4.96
C ARG A 175 -13.70 -10.24 6.47
N SER A 176 -14.46 -11.16 7.07
CA SER A 176 -14.65 -11.31 8.51
C SER A 176 -14.62 -12.78 8.90
N ASN A 177 -14.51 -13.07 10.18
CA ASN A 177 -14.38 -14.43 10.72
C ASN A 177 -13.14 -15.18 10.19
N VAL A 178 -12.09 -14.43 9.92
CA VAL A 178 -10.78 -14.96 9.51
C VAL A 178 -10.02 -15.48 10.74
N GLY A 179 -10.29 -14.91 11.91
CA GLY A 179 -9.74 -15.34 13.20
C GLY A 179 -8.44 -14.62 13.57
N PHE A 180 -8.19 -13.44 13.02
CA PHE A 180 -7.07 -12.58 13.42
C PHE A 180 -7.44 -11.68 14.60
N ASN A 181 -8.57 -10.99 14.49
CA ASN A 181 -9.01 -9.98 15.44
C ASN A 181 -10.41 -10.31 15.97
N GLU A 182 -10.79 -9.74 17.09
CA GLU A 182 -12.13 -9.90 17.65
C GLU A 182 -13.19 -9.26 16.74
N LYS A 183 -12.84 -8.12 16.13
CA LYS A 183 -13.66 -7.41 15.14
C LYS A 183 -12.89 -7.29 13.85
N GLU A 184 -13.50 -7.76 12.78
CA GLU A 184 -12.85 -7.88 11.48
C GLU A 184 -13.71 -7.29 10.37
N ASP A 185 -13.07 -6.50 9.54
CA ASP A 185 -13.50 -6.07 8.21
C ASP A 185 -12.25 -5.82 7.38
N PHE A 186 -11.82 -6.84 6.64
CA PHE A 186 -10.57 -6.79 5.92
C PHE A 186 -10.76 -6.62 4.42
N VAL A 187 -9.83 -5.90 3.82
CA VAL A 187 -9.50 -5.98 2.41
C VAL A 187 -8.47 -7.09 2.24
N GLN A 188 -8.79 -8.09 1.41
CA GLN A 188 -7.86 -9.15 1.04
C GLN A 188 -7.09 -8.75 -0.23
N THR A 189 -5.78 -9.03 -0.27
CA THR A 189 -4.92 -8.76 -1.43
C THR A 189 -3.90 -9.88 -1.63
N ASP A 190 -3.40 -10.02 -2.85
CA ASP A 190 -2.27 -10.88 -3.21
C ASP A 190 -0.94 -10.08 -3.29
N ALA A 191 -0.97 -8.76 -3.03
CA ALA A 191 0.26 -7.98 -2.88
C ALA A 191 1.12 -8.58 -1.77
N ALA A 192 2.38 -8.90 -2.07
CA ALA A 192 3.25 -9.63 -1.16
C ALA A 192 3.52 -8.84 0.12
N VAL A 193 3.24 -9.48 1.27
CA VAL A 193 3.58 -8.97 2.61
C VAL A 193 4.26 -10.06 3.43
N ASN A 194 5.10 -9.66 4.39
CA ASN A 194 5.88 -10.57 5.20
C ASN A 194 6.03 -9.98 6.62
N PRO A 195 6.56 -10.73 7.61
CA PRO A 195 6.78 -10.22 8.96
C PRO A 195 7.48 -8.85 8.96
N GLY A 196 6.93 -7.90 9.73
CA GLY A 196 7.33 -6.48 9.71
C GLY A 196 6.43 -5.58 8.83
N ALA A 197 5.59 -6.16 7.99
CA ALA A 197 4.61 -5.41 7.18
C ALA A 197 3.44 -4.87 8.00
N SER A 198 3.14 -5.44 9.17
CA SER A 198 2.04 -5.02 10.04
C SER A 198 2.09 -3.52 10.34
N GLY A 199 0.97 -2.84 10.17
CA GLY A 199 0.86 -1.38 10.24
C GLY A 199 1.20 -0.64 8.94
N GLY A 200 1.56 -1.35 7.86
CA GLY A 200 1.87 -0.77 6.56
C GLY A 200 0.67 -0.31 5.76
N ALA A 201 0.91 0.49 4.74
CA ALA A 201 -0.14 1.06 3.91
C ALA A 201 -0.49 0.13 2.74
N LEU A 202 -1.78 -0.19 2.57
CA LEU A 202 -2.33 -0.69 1.34
C LEU A 202 -2.98 0.48 0.60
N VAL A 203 -2.51 0.78 -0.61
CA VAL A 203 -2.91 1.96 -1.38
C VAL A 203 -3.42 1.60 -2.78
N ARG A 204 -4.27 2.46 -3.34
CA ARG A 204 -4.65 2.41 -4.76
C ARG A 204 -3.48 2.84 -5.66
N ALA A 205 -3.66 2.68 -6.97
CA ALA A 205 -2.69 3.12 -7.99
C ALA A 205 -2.34 4.62 -7.93
N ASP A 206 -3.21 5.46 -7.40
CA ASP A 206 -2.99 6.90 -7.18
C ASP A 206 -2.31 7.24 -5.84
N GLY A 207 -1.99 6.23 -5.03
CA GLY A 207 -1.34 6.37 -3.72
C GLY A 207 -2.30 6.65 -2.56
N GLN A 208 -3.61 6.63 -2.77
CA GLN A 208 -4.59 6.82 -1.69
C GLN A 208 -4.73 5.56 -0.84
N LEU A 209 -4.75 5.73 0.48
CA LEU A 209 -4.89 4.64 1.46
C LEU A 209 -6.27 3.99 1.36
N ILE A 210 -6.30 2.67 1.31
CA ILE A 210 -7.54 1.86 1.38
C ILE A 210 -7.57 0.94 2.59
N GLY A 211 -6.46 0.74 3.27
CA GLY A 211 -6.39 -0.08 4.47
C GLY A 211 -4.99 -0.15 5.06
N MET A 212 -4.90 -0.67 6.27
CA MET A 212 -3.65 -0.89 7.00
C MET A 212 -3.35 -2.39 7.03
N ILE A 213 -2.19 -2.79 6.56
CA ILE A 213 -1.75 -4.21 6.58
C ILE A 213 -1.74 -4.71 8.03
N ASP A 214 -2.42 -5.84 8.25
CA ASP A 214 -2.53 -6.49 9.55
C ASP A 214 -1.74 -7.80 9.60
N GLY A 215 -2.02 -8.73 8.69
CA GLY A 215 -1.40 -10.03 8.74
C GLY A 215 -1.47 -10.84 7.45
N ILE A 216 -0.83 -12.00 7.50
CA ILE A 216 -0.83 -13.05 6.47
C ILE A 216 -1.63 -14.26 6.94
N PHE A 217 -2.26 -14.98 6.03
CA PHE A 217 -3.09 -16.15 6.39
C PHE A 217 -2.27 -17.29 7.01
N THR A 218 -1.04 -17.46 6.61
CA THR A 218 -0.17 -18.55 7.07
C THR A 218 0.65 -18.19 8.31
N LYS A 219 -0.04 -17.77 9.40
CA LYS A 219 0.60 -17.36 10.67
C LYS A 219 1.64 -18.34 11.21
N GLU A 220 1.41 -19.66 11.06
CA GLU A 220 2.31 -20.69 11.57
C GLU A 220 3.59 -20.86 10.75
N ALA A 221 3.54 -20.50 9.46
CA ALA A 221 4.68 -20.67 8.55
C ALA A 221 5.47 -19.39 8.31
N ASP A 222 4.93 -18.21 8.71
CA ASP A 222 5.51 -16.87 8.44
C ASP A 222 5.87 -16.67 6.96
N ILE A 223 5.09 -17.26 6.05
CA ILE A 223 5.33 -17.22 4.61
C ILE A 223 4.10 -16.63 3.92
N ASP A 224 4.32 -15.65 3.05
CA ASP A 224 3.29 -15.12 2.14
C ASP A 224 2.85 -16.22 1.15
N ALA A 225 1.56 -16.54 1.18
CA ALA A 225 0.92 -17.47 0.25
C ALA A 225 -0.01 -16.76 -0.76
N GLY A 226 0.11 -15.45 -0.92
CA GLY A 226 -0.78 -14.63 -1.76
C GLY A 226 -2.17 -14.41 -1.15
N VAL A 227 -2.31 -14.59 0.16
CA VAL A 227 -3.54 -14.32 0.91
C VAL A 227 -3.20 -13.44 2.11
N ASN A 228 -3.31 -12.14 1.88
CA ASN A 228 -2.92 -11.12 2.83
C ASN A 228 -4.10 -10.22 3.17
N PHE A 229 -4.12 -9.66 4.38
CA PHE A 229 -5.23 -8.90 4.93
C PHE A 229 -4.79 -7.52 5.37
N ALA A 230 -5.64 -6.52 5.03
CA ALA A 230 -5.53 -5.17 5.53
C ALA A 230 -6.83 -4.78 6.25
N VAL A 231 -6.73 -4.19 7.43
CA VAL A 231 -7.86 -3.55 8.13
C VAL A 231 -8.40 -2.47 7.22
N SER A 232 -9.70 -2.51 6.90
CA SER A 232 -10.34 -1.55 5.99
C SER A 232 -10.36 -0.13 6.56
N LEU A 233 -10.46 0.89 5.70
CA LEU A 233 -10.61 2.28 6.17
C LEU A 233 -11.84 2.46 7.09
N PRO A 234 -13.03 1.94 6.76
CA PRO A 234 -14.18 2.03 7.65
C PRO A 234 -13.91 1.41 9.03
N MET A 235 -13.17 0.32 9.11
CA MET A 235 -12.81 -0.33 10.38
C MET A 235 -11.79 0.51 11.16
N ILE A 236 -10.84 1.15 10.48
CA ILE A 236 -9.89 2.10 11.09
C ILE A 236 -10.66 3.28 11.71
N GLU A 237 -11.62 3.86 10.97
CA GLU A 237 -12.44 4.97 11.48
C GLU A 237 -13.27 4.56 12.70
N GLN A 238 -13.90 3.37 12.69
CA GLN A 238 -14.60 2.83 13.85
C GLN A 238 -13.66 2.62 15.03
N SER A 239 -12.42 2.23 14.82
CA SER A 239 -11.41 2.11 15.87
C SER A 239 -11.07 3.47 16.48
N LEU A 240 -10.86 4.48 15.65
CA LEU A 240 -10.60 5.86 16.11
C LEU A 240 -11.80 6.41 16.90
N ASP A 241 -13.02 6.15 16.45
CA ASP A 241 -14.23 6.57 17.17
C ASP A 241 -14.36 5.85 18.52
N ALA A 242 -14.05 4.56 18.60
CA ALA A 242 -14.02 3.83 19.87
C ALA A 242 -12.99 4.44 20.84
N MET A 243 -11.78 4.75 20.38
CA MET A 243 -10.74 5.41 21.18
C MET A 243 -11.20 6.79 21.68
N ARG A 244 -11.95 7.58 20.88
CA ARG A 244 -12.52 8.88 21.31
C ARG A 244 -13.55 8.72 22.44
N VAL A 245 -14.39 7.68 22.37
CA VAL A 245 -15.34 7.35 23.43
C VAL A 245 -14.60 7.03 24.73
N ASP A 246 -13.44 6.40 24.65
CA ASP A 246 -12.57 6.07 25.79
C ASP A 246 -11.74 7.28 26.29
N GLY A 247 -11.95 8.46 25.70
CA GLY A 247 -11.34 9.73 26.13
C GLY A 247 -10.05 10.11 25.42
N VAL A 248 -9.65 9.38 24.36
CA VAL A 248 -8.51 9.76 23.52
C VAL A 248 -8.90 10.95 22.63
N GLN A 249 -8.10 12.00 22.63
CA GLN A 249 -8.32 13.21 21.81
C GLN A 249 -7.40 13.19 20.60
N PHE A 250 -7.97 13.36 19.41
CA PHE A 250 -7.25 13.49 18.15
C PHE A 250 -7.51 14.81 17.46
#